data_4926ece9cf56d4eea0d993614a821c00
#
_entry.id   4926ece9cf56d4eea0d993614a821c00
#
_cell.length_a   1.000
_cell.length_b   1.000
_cell.length_c   1.000
_cell.angle_alpha   90.00
_cell.angle_beta   90.00
_cell.angle_gamma   90.00
#
_symmetry.space_group_name_H-M   'P 1'
#
loop_
_entity.id
_entity.type
_entity.pdbx_description
1 polymer ?
#
loop_
_entity_poly.entity_id
_entity_poly.type
_entity_poly.pdbx_seq_one_letter_code
_entity_poly.pdbx_strand_id
1 'polypeptide(L)'
;MELVLLTALGVGGATLLGTIIGFIFKKISHKFSDIVLSFAAGFMLAAAVLGLILPSLDYGGKYGILITVAGIFAGAVCINVLDKAVPHLHKLAGTDIESHPSSQNISKVLLFITAIAIHNLPEGIAAGVSFGTDDPSSAFLIAGGIALQNIPEGMVIIGPMLAVGISQKRTFLLAALTGLIEVIGTLIGYFAVSIASAILPFALAFAGGTMLYVISDEMIPETHAHGSERGATYSLLVGFCAMLVCDVFL
;
A
#
# COMPACT_ATOMS: atom_id res chain seq x y z
N MET A 1 10.05 10.05 -18.42
CA MET A 1 10.54 10.65 -17.16
C MET A 1 9.51 11.57 -16.53
N GLU A 2 8.98 12.59 -17.25
CA GLU A 2 7.96 13.49 -16.69
C GLU A 2 6.73 12.75 -16.17
N LEU A 3 6.25 11.78 -16.92
CA LEU A 3 5.11 10.96 -16.56
C LEU A 3 5.34 10.15 -15.28
N VAL A 4 6.53 9.54 -15.15
CA VAL A 4 6.93 8.78 -13.95
C VAL A 4 6.99 9.70 -12.73
N LEU A 5 7.56 10.90 -12.87
CA LEU A 5 7.60 11.88 -11.79
C LEU A 5 6.20 12.35 -11.39
N LEU A 6 5.34 12.62 -12.37
CA LEU A 6 3.95 13.01 -12.11
C LEU A 6 3.20 11.90 -11.37
N THR A 7 3.38 10.65 -11.80
CA THR A 7 2.77 9.48 -11.16
C THR A 7 3.32 9.29 -9.74
N ALA A 8 4.63 9.36 -9.55
CA ALA A 8 5.25 9.26 -8.23
C ALA A 8 4.70 10.32 -7.26
N LEU A 9 4.62 11.58 -7.72
CA LEU A 9 4.02 12.66 -6.93
C LEU A 9 2.51 12.47 -6.70
N GLY A 10 1.80 11.87 -7.65
CA GLY A 10 0.38 11.53 -7.51
C GLY A 10 0.15 10.46 -6.45
N VAL A 11 0.94 9.39 -6.48
CA VAL A 11 0.86 8.28 -5.51
C VAL A 11 1.19 8.78 -4.11
N GLY A 12 2.36 9.39 -3.89
CA GLY A 12 2.73 9.91 -2.58
C GLY A 12 1.90 11.11 -2.13
N GLY A 13 1.36 11.90 -3.07
CA GLY A 13 0.44 13.00 -2.80
C GLY A 13 -0.95 12.52 -2.34
N ALA A 14 -1.37 11.33 -2.74
CA ALA A 14 -2.65 10.75 -2.33
C ALA A 14 -2.68 10.47 -0.81
N THR A 15 -1.60 9.99 -0.22
CA THR A 15 -1.43 9.84 1.24
C THR A 15 -1.59 11.18 1.96
N LEU A 16 -1.01 12.26 1.41
CA LEU A 16 -1.19 13.61 1.95
C LEU A 16 -2.61 14.12 1.82
N LEU A 17 -3.26 13.86 0.68
CA LEU A 17 -4.66 14.22 0.48
C LEU A 17 -5.54 13.49 1.50
N GLY A 18 -5.32 12.20 1.71
CA GLY A 18 -5.98 11.42 2.75
C GLY A 18 -5.79 12.01 4.15
N THR A 19 -4.58 12.39 4.48
CA THR A 19 -4.24 13.05 5.75
C THR A 19 -5.02 14.36 5.93
N ILE A 20 -5.11 15.20 4.90
CA ILE A 20 -5.90 16.44 4.94
C ILE A 20 -7.39 16.13 5.17
N ILE A 21 -7.94 15.17 4.45
CA ILE A 21 -9.32 14.71 4.62
C ILE A 21 -9.54 14.20 6.04
N GLY A 22 -8.61 13.40 6.59
CA GLY A 22 -8.65 12.92 7.96
C GLY A 22 -8.67 14.03 9.01
N PHE A 23 -7.96 15.13 8.80
CA PHE A 23 -8.02 16.30 9.68
C PHE A 23 -9.39 17.01 9.64
N ILE A 24 -10.05 17.02 8.48
CA ILE A 24 -11.38 17.60 8.33
C ILE A 24 -12.42 16.78 9.10
N PHE A 25 -12.37 15.46 8.96
CA PHE A 25 -13.36 14.56 9.55
C PHE A 25 -13.06 14.10 10.98
N LYS A 26 -11.94 14.43 11.57
CA LYS A 26 -11.40 14.18 12.94
C LYS A 26 -11.90 12.96 13.73
N LYS A 27 -13.11 12.47 13.47
CA LYS A 27 -13.73 11.27 14.04
C LYS A 27 -14.29 10.40 12.93
N ILE A 28 -13.42 9.56 12.37
CA ILE A 28 -13.82 8.55 11.41
C ILE A 28 -14.27 7.34 12.23
N SER A 29 -15.48 6.83 11.98
CA SER A 29 -15.94 5.61 12.66
C SER A 29 -15.15 4.40 12.16
N HIS A 30 -14.82 3.44 13.04
CA HIS A 30 -14.17 2.19 12.65
C HIS A 30 -14.89 1.52 11.48
N LYS A 31 -16.21 1.44 11.53
CA LYS A 31 -17.02 0.87 10.45
C LYS A 31 -16.78 1.53 9.09
N PHE A 32 -16.69 2.86 9.05
CA PHE A 32 -16.40 3.58 7.79
C PHE A 32 -14.97 3.30 7.32
N SER A 33 -14.00 3.33 8.24
CA SER A 33 -12.61 2.99 7.97
C SER A 33 -12.49 1.57 7.40
N ASP A 34 -13.11 0.58 8.06
CA ASP A 34 -13.10 -0.82 7.62
C ASP A 34 -13.65 -0.99 6.21
N ILE A 35 -14.78 -0.35 5.89
CA ILE A 35 -15.39 -0.40 4.56
C ILE A 35 -14.46 0.20 3.51
N VAL A 36 -13.89 1.37 3.76
CA VAL A 36 -13.05 2.07 2.79
C VAL A 36 -11.71 1.36 2.60
N LEU A 37 -11.08 0.89 3.69
CA LEU A 37 -9.86 0.09 3.63
C LEU A 37 -10.09 -1.26 2.95
N SER A 38 -11.22 -1.93 3.20
CA SER A 38 -11.56 -3.18 2.51
C SER A 38 -11.77 -2.98 1.01
N PHE A 39 -12.41 -1.88 0.61
CA PHE A 39 -12.53 -1.52 -0.81
C PHE A 39 -11.13 -1.38 -1.44
N ALA A 40 -10.25 -0.65 -0.78
CA ALA A 40 -8.87 -0.46 -1.22
C ALA A 40 -8.11 -1.79 -1.32
N ALA A 41 -8.23 -2.66 -0.30
CA ALA A 41 -7.62 -3.99 -0.31
C ALA A 41 -8.11 -4.85 -1.49
N GLY A 42 -9.41 -4.82 -1.80
CA GLY A 42 -9.97 -5.54 -2.95
C GLY A 42 -9.46 -4.99 -4.28
N PHE A 43 -9.40 -3.67 -4.41
CA PHE A 43 -8.87 -3.00 -5.60
C PHE A 43 -7.40 -3.36 -5.83
N MET A 44 -6.57 -3.26 -4.77
CA MET A 44 -5.16 -3.66 -4.80
C MET A 44 -4.96 -5.14 -5.12
N LEU A 45 -5.82 -6.02 -4.58
CA LEU A 45 -5.71 -7.46 -4.86
C LEU A 45 -5.86 -7.74 -6.35
N ALA A 46 -6.85 -7.13 -7.01
CA ALA A 46 -7.02 -7.24 -8.45
C ALA A 46 -5.84 -6.59 -9.20
N ALA A 47 -5.39 -5.39 -8.80
CA ALA A 47 -4.25 -4.71 -9.40
C ALA A 47 -2.96 -5.53 -9.31
N ALA A 48 -2.68 -6.14 -8.16
CA ALA A 48 -1.51 -7.00 -7.98
C ALA A 48 -1.54 -8.23 -8.91
N VAL A 49 -2.71 -8.84 -9.06
CA VAL A 49 -2.85 -10.04 -9.93
C VAL A 49 -2.80 -9.63 -11.41
N LEU A 50 -3.66 -8.72 -11.84
CA LEU A 50 -3.83 -8.37 -13.26
C LEU A 50 -2.66 -7.53 -13.77
N GLY A 51 -2.23 -6.53 -13.01
CA GLY A 51 -1.24 -5.56 -13.46
C GLY A 51 0.22 -5.93 -13.18
N LEU A 52 0.49 -6.88 -12.26
CA LEU A 52 1.85 -7.26 -11.90
C LEU A 52 2.13 -8.75 -12.11
N ILE A 53 1.33 -9.65 -11.53
CA ILE A 53 1.61 -11.09 -11.54
C ILE A 53 1.38 -11.70 -12.92
N LEU A 54 0.25 -11.42 -13.57
CA LEU A 54 -0.02 -11.93 -14.92
C LEU A 54 0.98 -11.39 -15.95
N PRO A 55 1.28 -10.08 -16.02
CA PRO A 55 2.34 -9.58 -16.89
C PRO A 55 3.71 -10.21 -16.61
N SER A 56 4.05 -10.50 -15.34
CA SER A 56 5.28 -11.22 -15.03
C SER A 56 5.39 -12.58 -15.73
N LEU A 57 4.26 -13.32 -15.81
CA LEU A 57 4.23 -14.59 -16.55
C LEU A 57 4.53 -14.40 -18.03
N ASP A 58 3.92 -13.39 -18.65
CA ASP A 58 4.05 -13.11 -20.07
C ASP A 58 5.46 -12.65 -20.43
N TYR A 59 6.02 -11.70 -19.68
CA TYR A 59 7.39 -11.21 -19.88
C TYR A 59 8.46 -12.24 -19.53
N GLY A 60 8.16 -13.23 -18.68
CA GLY A 60 9.07 -14.29 -18.29
C GLY A 60 9.30 -15.37 -19.33
N GLY A 61 8.51 -15.39 -20.41
CA GLY A 61 8.62 -16.32 -21.54
C GLY A 61 8.62 -17.78 -21.09
N LYS A 62 9.55 -18.60 -21.60
CA LYS A 62 9.63 -20.05 -21.29
C LYS A 62 9.76 -20.35 -19.79
N TYR A 63 10.38 -19.48 -19.03
CA TYR A 63 10.59 -19.64 -17.58
C TYR A 63 9.65 -18.76 -16.74
N GLY A 64 8.65 -18.13 -17.36
CA GLY A 64 7.74 -17.18 -16.72
C GLY A 64 7.19 -17.68 -15.40
N ILE A 65 6.63 -18.91 -15.38
CA ILE A 65 6.05 -19.46 -14.13
C ILE A 65 7.07 -19.60 -12.99
N LEU A 66 8.31 -20.01 -13.30
CA LEU A 66 9.35 -20.16 -12.27
C LEU A 66 9.80 -18.80 -11.74
N ILE A 67 9.99 -17.82 -12.63
CA ILE A 67 10.38 -16.45 -12.28
C ILE A 67 9.30 -15.80 -11.45
N THR A 68 8.03 -15.93 -11.86
CA THR A 68 6.89 -15.36 -11.18
C THR A 68 6.72 -15.95 -9.79
N VAL A 69 6.74 -17.28 -9.65
CA VAL A 69 6.66 -17.93 -8.33
C VAL A 69 7.81 -17.50 -7.43
N ALA A 70 9.03 -17.49 -7.95
CA ALA A 70 10.20 -17.05 -7.19
C ALA A 70 10.09 -15.57 -6.77
N GLY A 71 9.62 -14.70 -7.67
CA GLY A 71 9.39 -13.28 -7.38
C GLY A 71 8.35 -13.05 -6.29
N ILE A 72 7.19 -13.72 -6.38
CA ILE A 72 6.12 -13.63 -5.38
C ILE A 72 6.64 -13.99 -3.99
N PHE A 73 7.31 -15.15 -3.86
CA PHE A 73 7.85 -15.57 -2.56
C PHE A 73 9.00 -14.68 -2.08
N ALA A 74 9.84 -14.18 -2.98
CA ALA A 74 10.88 -13.23 -2.62
C ALA A 74 10.30 -11.92 -2.08
N GLY A 75 9.25 -11.40 -2.70
CA GLY A 75 8.52 -10.21 -2.24
C GLY A 75 7.88 -10.44 -0.86
N ALA A 76 7.15 -11.53 -0.69
CA ALA A 76 6.53 -11.90 0.57
C ALA A 76 7.57 -12.08 1.70
N VAL A 77 8.68 -12.76 1.43
CA VAL A 77 9.77 -12.93 2.40
C VAL A 77 10.43 -11.59 2.73
N CYS A 78 10.61 -10.71 1.74
CA CYS A 78 11.18 -9.38 1.95
C CYS A 78 10.34 -8.58 2.95
N ILE A 79 9.02 -8.50 2.75
CA ILE A 79 8.12 -7.82 3.69
C ILE A 79 8.15 -8.50 5.06
N ASN A 80 8.03 -9.82 5.12
CA ASN A 80 8.07 -10.55 6.40
C ASN A 80 9.37 -10.30 7.19
N VAL A 81 10.51 -10.13 6.51
CA VAL A 81 11.79 -9.78 7.15
C VAL A 81 11.80 -8.34 7.62
N LEU A 82 11.31 -7.41 6.80
CA LEU A 82 11.20 -6.00 7.17
C LEU A 82 10.29 -5.84 8.39
N ASP A 83 9.17 -6.51 8.39
CA ASP A 83 8.22 -6.53 9.49
C ASP A 83 8.81 -7.05 10.80
N LYS A 84 9.58 -8.11 10.73
CA LYS A 84 10.29 -8.65 11.90
C LYS A 84 11.40 -7.73 12.41
N ALA A 85 12.00 -6.95 11.51
CA ALA A 85 13.03 -5.97 11.88
C ALA A 85 12.42 -4.77 12.62
N VAL A 86 11.13 -4.46 12.35
CA VAL A 86 10.37 -3.42 13.04
C VAL A 86 9.27 -4.11 13.87
N PRO A 87 9.29 -4.04 15.22
CA PRO A 87 8.26 -4.66 16.04
C PRO A 87 6.88 -4.15 15.68
N HIS A 88 6.01 -5.06 15.20
CA HIS A 88 4.70 -4.71 14.69
C HIS A 88 3.75 -4.11 15.71
N LEU A 89 2.88 -3.26 15.22
CA LEU A 89 1.72 -2.71 15.92
C LEU A 89 0.74 -3.80 16.37
N HIS A 90 0.61 -4.92 15.65
CA HIS A 90 -0.30 -6.01 16.02
C HIS A 90 -0.13 -6.53 17.43
N LYS A 91 1.08 -6.51 18.00
CA LYS A 91 1.30 -6.77 19.43
C LYS A 91 0.96 -5.60 20.35
N LEU A 92 0.80 -4.40 19.79
CA LEU A 92 0.54 -3.16 20.53
C LEU A 92 -0.92 -2.70 20.40
N ALA A 93 -1.60 -3.02 19.31
CA ALA A 93 -3.02 -2.70 19.07
C ALA A 93 -3.98 -3.58 19.90
N GLY A 94 -3.53 -4.72 20.46
CA GLY A 94 -4.29 -5.51 21.42
C GLY A 94 -4.44 -4.87 22.80
N THR A 95 -3.89 -3.68 23.02
CA THR A 95 -4.11 -2.86 24.20
C THR A 95 -4.77 -1.55 23.79
N ASP A 96 -6.03 -1.35 24.21
CA ASP A 96 -6.82 -0.13 24.01
C ASP A 96 -5.97 1.14 23.93
N ILE A 97 -5.83 1.69 22.72
CA ILE A 97 -5.12 2.94 22.46
C ILE A 97 -5.86 4.12 23.16
N GLU A 98 -7.09 3.90 23.60
CA GLU A 98 -7.93 4.91 24.25
C GLU A 98 -7.56 5.21 25.72
N SER A 99 -6.69 4.42 26.36
CA SER A 99 -6.38 4.59 27.78
C SER A 99 -4.97 5.10 28.06
N HIS A 100 -4.83 6.39 28.30
CA HIS A 100 -3.83 7.16 29.05
C HIS A 100 -2.48 7.51 28.39
N PRO A 101 -2.10 8.80 28.36
CA PRO A 101 -0.83 9.28 27.82
C PRO A 101 0.32 9.07 28.81
N SER A 102 1.22 8.15 28.51
CA SER A 102 2.50 8.04 29.19
C SER A 102 3.66 8.10 28.17
N SER A 103 4.88 8.40 28.63
CA SER A 103 6.08 8.56 27.79
C SER A 103 6.43 7.35 26.91
N GLN A 104 5.84 6.19 27.13
CA GLN A 104 5.93 5.01 26.27
C GLN A 104 5.20 5.19 24.92
N ASN A 105 4.35 6.20 24.77
CA ASN A 105 3.51 6.39 23.58
C ASN A 105 4.27 6.90 22.36
N ILE A 106 5.38 7.63 22.54
CA ILE A 106 6.20 8.13 21.41
C ILE A 106 6.85 6.97 20.65
N SER A 107 7.34 5.95 21.37
CA SER A 107 7.91 4.75 20.74
C SER A 107 6.87 3.99 19.91
N LYS A 108 5.63 3.89 20.40
CA LYS A 108 4.50 3.26 19.69
C LYS A 108 4.16 3.99 18.39
N VAL A 109 4.18 5.31 18.42
CA VAL A 109 3.91 6.13 17.23
C VAL A 109 5.01 6.01 16.20
N LEU A 110 6.27 6.01 16.63
CA LEU A 110 7.38 5.79 15.69
C LEU A 110 7.28 4.41 15.04
N LEU A 111 6.91 3.38 15.79
CA LEU A 111 6.67 2.03 15.24
C LEU A 111 5.54 2.04 14.22
N PHE A 112 4.42 2.71 14.51
CA PHE A 112 3.29 2.85 13.60
C PHE A 112 3.67 3.52 12.28
N ILE A 113 4.34 4.67 12.35
CA ILE A 113 4.82 5.38 11.16
C ILE A 113 5.84 4.56 10.37
N THR A 114 6.70 3.81 11.07
CA THR A 114 7.69 2.96 10.41
C THR A 114 7.01 1.77 9.72
N ALA A 115 5.98 1.18 10.32
CA ALA A 115 5.18 0.14 9.69
C ALA A 115 4.55 0.65 8.37
N ILE A 116 3.85 1.78 8.41
CA ILE A 116 3.28 2.42 7.20
C ILE A 116 4.38 2.69 6.16
N ALA A 117 5.53 3.21 6.57
CA ALA A 117 6.64 3.49 5.67
C ALA A 117 7.18 2.22 4.98
N ILE A 118 7.16 1.08 5.67
CA ILE A 118 7.56 -0.22 5.12
C ILE A 118 6.58 -0.68 4.05
N HIS A 119 5.28 -0.41 4.20
CA HIS A 119 4.27 -0.76 3.21
C HIS A 119 4.31 0.17 2.00
N ASN A 120 4.50 1.45 2.21
CA ASN A 120 4.53 2.45 1.15
C ASN A 120 5.72 2.27 0.19
N LEU A 121 6.85 1.75 0.66
CA LEU A 121 8.00 1.51 -0.21
C LEU A 121 7.73 0.46 -1.31
N PRO A 122 7.21 -0.75 -1.01
CA PRO A 122 6.78 -1.72 -2.01
C PRO A 122 5.72 -1.21 -2.98
N GLU A 123 4.76 -0.43 -2.49
CA GLU A 123 3.72 0.19 -3.32
C GLU A 123 4.31 1.16 -4.33
N GLY A 124 5.19 2.03 -3.87
CA GLY A 124 5.95 2.89 -4.78
C GLY A 124 6.75 2.07 -5.80
N ILE A 125 7.48 1.02 -5.37
CA ILE A 125 8.22 0.15 -6.28
C ILE A 125 7.28 -0.48 -7.32
N ALA A 126 6.10 -0.96 -6.93
CA ALA A 126 5.10 -1.52 -7.83
C ALA A 126 4.67 -0.51 -8.90
N ALA A 127 4.35 0.72 -8.49
CA ALA A 127 4.04 1.81 -9.41
C ALA A 127 5.20 2.11 -10.37
N GLY A 128 6.44 2.05 -9.90
CA GLY A 128 7.63 2.31 -10.71
C GLY A 128 7.94 1.19 -11.70
N VAL A 129 7.86 -0.07 -11.28
CA VAL A 129 8.14 -1.26 -12.10
C VAL A 129 7.12 -1.41 -13.23
N SER A 130 5.87 -1.04 -13.00
CA SER A 130 4.81 -1.11 -14.01
C SER A 130 5.11 -0.28 -15.28
N PHE A 131 5.90 0.78 -15.17
CA PHE A 131 6.40 1.54 -16.33
C PHE A 131 7.45 0.79 -17.17
N GLY A 132 7.89 -0.37 -16.76
CA GLY A 132 8.75 -1.26 -17.55
C GLY A 132 7.98 -2.11 -18.55
N THR A 133 6.66 -2.17 -18.45
CA THR A 133 5.79 -2.88 -19.41
C THR A 133 5.62 -2.05 -20.70
N ASP A 134 5.26 -2.72 -21.80
CA ASP A 134 4.99 -2.06 -23.07
C ASP A 134 3.62 -1.35 -23.12
N ASP A 135 2.83 -1.50 -22.05
CA ASP A 135 1.50 -0.90 -21.92
C ASP A 135 1.47 0.22 -20.87
N PRO A 136 1.49 1.50 -21.27
CA PRO A 136 1.37 2.62 -20.37
C PRO A 136 0.04 2.67 -19.60
N SER A 137 -1.06 2.15 -20.17
CA SER A 137 -2.37 2.14 -19.49
C SER A 137 -2.33 1.28 -18.25
N SER A 138 -1.69 0.13 -18.31
CA SER A 138 -1.46 -0.77 -17.17
C SER A 138 -0.69 -0.07 -16.04
N ALA A 139 0.36 0.71 -16.38
CA ALA A 139 1.11 1.48 -15.38
C ALA A 139 0.24 2.52 -14.66
N PHE A 140 -0.64 3.21 -15.40
CA PHE A 140 -1.57 4.17 -14.81
C PHE A 140 -2.64 3.52 -13.94
N LEU A 141 -3.14 2.35 -14.33
CA LEU A 141 -4.11 1.60 -13.55
C LEU A 141 -3.53 1.18 -12.20
N ILE A 142 -2.31 0.64 -12.20
CA ILE A 142 -1.63 0.23 -10.98
C ILE A 142 -1.38 1.44 -10.07
N ALA A 143 -0.80 2.49 -10.63
CA ALA A 143 -0.51 3.71 -9.87
C ALA A 143 -1.79 4.41 -9.38
N GLY A 144 -2.85 4.42 -10.18
CA GLY A 144 -4.16 4.93 -9.81
C GLY A 144 -4.80 4.14 -8.69
N GLY A 145 -4.67 2.82 -8.72
CA GLY A 145 -5.13 1.93 -7.65
C GLY A 145 -4.40 2.16 -6.35
N ILE A 146 -3.07 2.28 -6.41
CA ILE A 146 -2.24 2.62 -5.24
C ILE A 146 -2.62 4.01 -4.71
N ALA A 147 -2.75 5.01 -5.56
CA ALA A 147 -3.17 6.35 -5.14
C ALA A 147 -4.57 6.35 -4.50
N LEU A 148 -5.51 5.57 -5.03
CA LEU A 148 -6.86 5.45 -4.49
C LEU A 148 -6.86 4.86 -3.07
N GLN A 149 -6.03 3.85 -2.80
CA GLN A 149 -5.90 3.27 -1.46
C GLN A 149 -5.15 4.14 -0.48
N ASN A 150 -4.17 4.91 -0.94
CA ASN A 150 -3.36 5.80 -0.11
C ASN A 150 -4.21 6.92 0.54
N ILE A 151 -5.33 7.30 -0.09
CA ILE A 151 -6.26 8.26 0.52
C ILE A 151 -6.85 7.74 1.84
N PRO A 152 -7.51 6.56 1.90
CA PRO A 152 -7.92 5.95 3.16
C PRO A 152 -6.79 5.76 4.16
N GLU A 153 -5.65 5.29 3.71
CA GLU A 153 -4.48 5.04 4.56
C GLU A 153 -4.00 6.33 5.23
N GLY A 154 -3.84 7.42 4.46
CA GLY A 154 -3.52 8.73 5.01
C GLY A 154 -4.57 9.25 6.00
N MET A 155 -5.86 8.92 5.82
CA MET A 155 -6.92 9.28 6.76
C MET A 155 -6.77 8.55 8.10
N VAL A 156 -6.46 7.26 8.07
CA VAL A 156 -6.34 6.40 9.28
C VAL A 156 -5.17 6.82 10.17
N ILE A 157 -4.11 7.40 9.63
CA ILE A 157 -2.95 7.91 10.40
C ILE A 157 -3.37 8.94 11.46
N ILE A 158 -4.40 9.73 11.21
CA ILE A 158 -4.75 10.90 12.05
C ILE A 158 -5.20 10.50 13.45
N GLY A 159 -6.10 9.52 13.56
CA GLY A 159 -6.69 9.10 14.83
C GLY A 159 -5.65 8.69 15.87
N PRO A 160 -4.84 7.66 15.60
CA PRO A 160 -3.80 7.19 16.54
C PRO A 160 -2.78 8.27 16.90
N MET A 161 -2.38 9.11 15.93
CA MET A 161 -1.37 10.16 16.15
C MET A 161 -1.88 11.24 17.12
N LEU A 162 -3.10 11.70 16.92
CA LEU A 162 -3.72 12.72 17.79
C LEU A 162 -4.04 12.14 19.17
N ALA A 163 -4.47 10.88 19.24
CA ALA A 163 -4.79 10.20 20.51
C ALA A 163 -3.58 10.12 21.46
N VAL A 164 -2.37 9.97 20.93
CA VAL A 164 -1.12 9.98 21.74
C VAL A 164 -0.54 11.38 21.95
N GLY A 165 -1.26 12.43 21.57
CA GLY A 165 -0.89 13.84 21.83
C GLY A 165 0.09 14.45 20.82
N ILE A 166 0.30 13.81 19.67
CA ILE A 166 1.11 14.39 18.59
C ILE A 166 0.33 15.55 17.95
N SER A 167 1.01 16.68 17.76
CA SER A 167 0.38 17.85 17.15
C SER A 167 0.03 17.61 15.68
N GLN A 168 -1.03 18.26 15.19
CA GLN A 168 -1.47 18.15 13.78
C GLN A 168 -0.33 18.42 12.78
N LYS A 169 0.53 19.42 13.08
CA LYS A 169 1.68 19.72 12.22
C LYS A 169 2.68 18.57 12.13
N ARG A 170 2.99 17.94 13.27
CA ARG A 170 3.89 16.77 13.29
C ARG A 170 3.27 15.55 12.61
N THR A 171 1.98 15.31 12.83
CA THR A 171 1.23 14.26 12.13
C THR A 171 1.28 14.46 10.61
N PHE A 172 1.04 15.67 10.13
CA PHE A 172 1.14 16.00 8.71
C PHE A 172 2.54 15.76 8.15
N LEU A 173 3.58 16.18 8.87
CA LEU A 173 4.98 15.99 8.44
C LEU A 173 5.35 14.50 8.39
N LEU A 174 4.88 13.69 9.34
CA LEU A 174 5.14 12.26 9.35
C LEU A 174 4.41 11.56 8.20
N ALA A 175 3.15 11.90 7.94
CA ALA A 175 2.43 11.42 6.76
C ALA A 175 3.09 11.87 5.45
N ALA A 176 3.65 13.09 5.40
CA ALA A 176 4.42 13.55 4.25
C ALA A 176 5.68 12.71 4.02
N LEU A 177 6.34 12.26 5.09
CA LEU A 177 7.49 11.36 4.99
C LEU A 177 7.11 9.99 4.45
N THR A 178 5.98 9.41 4.87
CA THR A 178 5.52 8.12 4.32
C THR A 178 5.19 8.25 2.82
N GLY A 179 4.47 9.30 2.40
CA GLY A 179 4.23 9.58 0.99
C GLY A 179 5.52 9.85 0.19
N LEU A 180 6.54 10.46 0.79
CA LEU A 180 7.85 10.62 0.13
C LEU A 180 8.55 9.28 -0.11
N ILE A 181 8.37 8.30 0.76
CA ILE A 181 8.91 6.95 0.57
C ILE A 181 8.29 6.28 -0.65
N GLU A 182 7.00 6.49 -0.93
CA GLU A 182 6.35 6.03 -2.16
C GLU A 182 6.96 6.67 -3.41
N VAL A 183 7.23 7.99 -3.37
CA VAL A 183 7.93 8.68 -4.46
C VAL A 183 9.30 8.05 -4.72
N ILE A 184 10.07 7.81 -3.65
CA ILE A 184 11.38 7.17 -3.73
C ILE A 184 11.24 5.74 -4.28
N GLY A 185 10.28 4.97 -3.79
CA GLY A 185 9.97 3.62 -4.26
C GLY A 185 9.66 3.60 -5.76
N THR A 186 8.81 4.53 -6.23
CA THR A 186 8.46 4.65 -7.66
C THR A 186 9.70 4.91 -8.52
N LEU A 187 10.58 5.79 -8.09
CA LEU A 187 11.82 6.07 -8.80
C LEU A 187 12.76 4.84 -8.80
N ILE A 188 12.91 4.17 -7.66
CA ILE A 188 13.71 2.94 -7.55
C ILE A 188 13.19 1.87 -8.52
N GLY A 189 11.88 1.59 -8.49
CA GLY A 189 11.23 0.62 -9.36
C GLY A 189 11.45 0.93 -10.85
N TYR A 190 11.18 2.17 -11.23
CA TYR A 190 11.38 2.64 -12.61
C TYR A 190 12.82 2.50 -13.08
N PHE A 191 13.80 3.00 -12.31
CA PHE A 191 15.21 2.93 -12.71
C PHE A 191 15.72 1.49 -12.74
N ALA A 192 15.29 0.64 -11.82
CA ALA A 192 15.68 -0.77 -11.80
C ALA A 192 15.33 -1.46 -13.12
N VAL A 193 14.10 -1.34 -13.59
CA VAL A 193 13.64 -1.98 -14.85
C VAL A 193 14.16 -1.25 -16.09
N SER A 194 14.39 0.07 -16.02
CA SER A 194 14.95 0.86 -17.11
C SER A 194 16.42 0.51 -17.39
N ILE A 195 17.20 0.21 -16.34
CA ILE A 195 18.61 -0.14 -16.45
C ILE A 195 18.80 -1.61 -16.88
N ALA A 196 17.93 -2.50 -16.40
CA ALA A 196 18.03 -3.93 -16.64
C ALA A 196 16.64 -4.53 -16.93
N SER A 197 16.16 -4.35 -18.17
CA SER A 197 14.86 -4.88 -18.61
C SER A 197 14.70 -6.39 -18.41
N ALA A 198 15.80 -7.15 -18.38
CA ALA A 198 15.79 -8.56 -18.09
C ALA A 198 15.27 -8.93 -16.71
N ILE A 199 15.28 -7.99 -15.75
CA ILE A 199 14.73 -8.21 -14.40
C ILE A 199 13.21 -7.91 -14.31
N LEU A 200 12.63 -7.34 -15.36
CA LEU A 200 11.23 -6.90 -15.36
C LEU A 200 10.25 -7.99 -14.86
N PRO A 201 10.26 -9.23 -15.40
CA PRO A 201 9.34 -10.26 -14.94
C PRO A 201 9.49 -10.57 -13.45
N PHE A 202 10.73 -10.66 -12.97
CA PHE A 202 10.98 -10.88 -11.54
C PHE A 202 10.54 -9.67 -10.70
N ALA A 203 10.81 -8.43 -11.14
CA ALA A 203 10.47 -7.21 -10.43
C ALA A 203 8.93 -7.02 -10.32
N LEU A 204 8.19 -7.33 -11.40
CA LEU A 204 6.72 -7.34 -11.40
C LEU A 204 6.18 -8.36 -10.39
N ALA A 205 6.67 -9.60 -10.44
CA ALA A 205 6.25 -10.65 -9.51
C ALA A 205 6.63 -10.33 -8.06
N PHE A 206 7.81 -9.75 -7.83
CA PHE A 206 8.27 -9.31 -6.51
C PHE A 206 7.30 -8.25 -5.94
N ALA A 207 7.01 -7.21 -6.72
CA ALA A 207 6.07 -6.17 -6.32
C ALA A 207 4.66 -6.74 -6.07
N GLY A 208 4.15 -7.61 -6.95
CA GLY A 208 2.88 -8.32 -6.74
C GLY A 208 2.88 -9.17 -5.46
N GLY A 209 3.98 -9.84 -5.17
CA GLY A 209 4.15 -10.66 -3.95
C GLY A 209 4.18 -9.85 -2.67
N THR A 210 4.84 -8.68 -2.66
CA THR A 210 4.81 -7.75 -1.53
C THR A 210 3.39 -7.26 -1.26
N MET A 211 2.66 -6.87 -2.31
CA MET A 211 1.27 -6.41 -2.20
C MET A 211 0.34 -7.51 -1.68
N LEU A 212 0.45 -8.75 -2.20
CA LEU A 212 -0.34 -9.88 -1.71
C LEU A 212 -0.09 -10.15 -0.22
N TYR A 213 1.17 -10.05 0.21
CA TYR A 213 1.51 -10.23 1.63
C TYR A 213 0.83 -9.18 2.50
N VAL A 214 0.98 -7.90 2.17
CA VAL A 214 0.37 -6.78 2.92
C VAL A 214 -1.15 -6.91 2.98
N ILE A 215 -1.80 -7.21 1.85
CA ILE A 215 -3.26 -7.37 1.79
C ILE A 215 -3.72 -8.51 2.72
N SER A 216 -3.02 -9.64 2.68
CA SER A 216 -3.42 -10.86 3.39
C SER A 216 -3.10 -10.83 4.88
N ASP A 217 -1.93 -10.29 5.26
CA ASP A 217 -1.42 -10.31 6.63
C ASP A 217 -1.92 -9.13 7.46
N GLU A 218 -2.26 -8.02 6.80
CA GLU A 218 -2.57 -6.77 7.48
C GLU A 218 -3.93 -6.18 7.11
N MET A 219 -4.18 -5.85 5.83
CA MET A 219 -5.39 -5.11 5.45
C MET A 219 -6.68 -5.91 5.71
N ILE A 220 -6.72 -7.19 5.32
CA ILE A 220 -7.90 -8.04 5.53
C ILE A 220 -8.13 -8.28 7.03
N PRO A 221 -7.13 -8.70 7.84
CA PRO A 221 -7.33 -8.87 9.27
C PRO A 221 -7.77 -7.59 9.98
N GLU A 222 -7.15 -6.44 9.68
CA GLU A 222 -7.49 -5.15 10.28
C GLU A 222 -8.96 -4.78 10.02
N THR A 223 -9.40 -4.85 8.76
CA THR A 223 -10.77 -4.46 8.39
C THR A 223 -11.84 -5.43 8.90
N HIS A 224 -11.46 -6.60 9.39
CA HIS A 224 -12.36 -7.61 9.97
C HIS A 224 -12.30 -7.66 11.50
N ALA A 225 -11.53 -6.77 12.17
CA ALA A 225 -11.33 -6.81 13.62
C ALA A 225 -12.40 -6.07 14.45
N HIS A 226 -13.26 -5.24 13.82
CA HIS A 226 -14.11 -4.26 14.51
C HIS A 226 -15.62 -4.55 14.46
N GLY A 227 -16.02 -5.80 14.17
CA GLY A 227 -17.44 -6.22 14.18
C GLY A 227 -18.25 -5.84 12.93
N SER A 228 -17.58 -5.47 11.83
CA SER A 228 -18.20 -5.12 10.55
C SER A 228 -17.81 -6.09 9.41
N GLU A 229 -17.44 -7.32 9.72
CA GLU A 229 -16.80 -8.30 8.83
C GLU A 229 -17.55 -8.51 7.52
N ARG A 230 -18.91 -8.63 7.59
CA ARG A 230 -19.72 -8.80 6.38
C ARG A 230 -19.66 -7.57 5.47
N GLY A 231 -19.71 -6.37 6.06
CA GLY A 231 -19.59 -5.12 5.33
C GLY A 231 -18.22 -4.97 4.67
N ALA A 232 -17.16 -5.29 5.41
CA ALA A 232 -15.79 -5.32 4.93
C ALA A 232 -15.63 -6.30 3.76
N THR A 233 -16.13 -7.54 3.89
CA THR A 233 -16.08 -8.56 2.83
C THR A 233 -16.76 -8.08 1.54
N TYR A 234 -18.00 -7.55 1.63
CA TYR A 234 -18.66 -7.04 0.42
C TYR A 234 -17.95 -5.82 -0.17
N SER A 235 -17.41 -4.96 0.66
CA SER A 235 -16.63 -3.80 0.20
C SER A 235 -15.36 -4.22 -0.54
N LEU A 236 -14.66 -5.24 -0.05
CA LEU A 236 -13.51 -5.85 -0.72
C LEU A 236 -13.90 -6.39 -2.11
N LEU A 237 -15.01 -7.14 -2.19
CA LEU A 237 -15.50 -7.66 -3.47
C LEU A 237 -15.86 -6.52 -4.45
N VAL A 238 -16.47 -5.44 -3.95
CA VAL A 238 -16.78 -4.26 -4.79
C VAL A 238 -15.49 -3.61 -5.29
N GLY A 239 -14.47 -3.44 -4.42
CA GLY A 239 -13.17 -2.91 -4.82
C GLY A 239 -12.49 -3.78 -5.88
N PHE A 240 -12.49 -5.11 -5.68
CA PHE A 240 -11.96 -6.06 -6.65
C PHE A 240 -12.66 -5.94 -8.01
N CYS A 241 -14.00 -5.93 -8.00
CA CYS A 241 -14.79 -5.77 -9.23
C CYS A 241 -14.57 -4.39 -9.89
N ALA A 242 -14.40 -3.33 -9.10
CA ALA A 242 -14.10 -2.01 -9.63
C ALA A 242 -12.78 -2.00 -10.41
N MET A 243 -11.73 -2.63 -9.88
CA MET A 243 -10.46 -2.76 -10.60
C MET A 243 -10.61 -3.59 -11.87
N LEU A 244 -11.36 -4.71 -11.85
CA LEU A 244 -11.65 -5.50 -13.06
C LEU A 244 -12.33 -4.65 -14.15
N VAL A 245 -13.28 -3.79 -13.75
CA VAL A 245 -13.95 -2.88 -14.70
C VAL A 245 -12.95 -1.87 -15.25
N CYS A 246 -12.11 -1.29 -14.41
CA CYS A 246 -11.07 -0.36 -14.86
C CYS A 246 -10.09 -1.03 -15.83
N ASP A 247 -9.65 -2.25 -15.56
CA ASP A 247 -8.72 -3.02 -16.40
C ASP A 247 -9.27 -3.34 -17.78
N VAL A 248 -10.59 -3.52 -17.90
CA VAL A 248 -11.26 -3.82 -19.19
C VAL A 248 -11.51 -2.57 -20.02
N PHE A 249 -11.75 -1.40 -19.39
CA PHE A 249 -12.19 -0.19 -20.09
C PHE A 249 -11.10 0.87 -20.27
N LEU A 250 -9.96 0.74 -19.63
CA LEU A 250 -8.81 1.64 -19.76
C LEU A 250 -7.62 0.98 -20.43
#